data_8d47487d50fce713f05020eb291858da
#
_entry.id   8d47487d50fce713f05020eb291858da
#
_cell.length_a   1.000
_cell.length_b   1.000
_cell.length_c   1.000
_cell.angle_alpha   90.00
_cell.angle_beta   90.00
_cell.angle_gamma   90.00
#
_symmetry.space_group_name_H-M   'P 1'
#
loop_
_entity.id
_entity.type
_entity.pdbx_description
1 polymer ?
#
loop_
_entity_poly.entity_id
_entity_poly.type
_entity_poly.pdbx_seq_one_letter_code
_entity_poly.pdbx_strand_id
1 'polypeptide(L)'
;MTETVATTRQGAVRGVIKDGTISWRGIRYAAPPTGPLRWLAPQPPEHWEGILDVDRFPTRAPQVLAAELVPPGGATPSDDDSPMGEDCLFLNITAQAQPTDSPCPVLVWFHGGGYTWGSGANFIGDGTALALEGIIVVTVNYRLGALGFLKLDHLLGEQYASSANAGLLDQIAALKWVRDNVAAFGGDPSRITIAGVSAGAKSVANLIASPMAEGLFQRGIIQSGGEHLNTPDTAEQVTVGLLRTLGLSPANAAELLTMPVDVILAAQQEIAAGVRATWVWRPTVDGTVLPEAPVHAFAKGLAKGINIMAGVTANEAGSYDLADPSASEQSPRVLREIFGDEGEHVLDTYRRTFPGADERQLHCAVMADERYGIPTIRLLDSQSDNASCWRYRFDAPSPGYPKEKWGFHGADVPFVWDIGLEGADPALQTLASGIRQAWTSFIHHGKPVSADLPFWPEYRQTERWTMLLDTTPTVVPDPRQQQRQAWETAKWQPDTWWEFPALHPTKTTTDD
;
A
#
# COMPACT_ATOMS: atom_id res chain seq x y z
N MET A 1 36.82 8.76 -9.11
CA MET A 1 35.51 8.86 -9.85
C MET A 1 34.59 7.84 -9.18
N THR A 2 33.43 8.27 -8.76
CA THR A 2 32.42 7.37 -8.15
C THR A 2 31.96 6.39 -9.23
N GLU A 3 32.04 5.09 -8.94
CA GLU A 3 31.65 4.06 -9.89
C GLU A 3 30.12 3.99 -9.94
N THR A 4 29.53 4.20 -11.12
CA THR A 4 28.05 4.14 -11.31
C THR A 4 27.58 2.80 -11.85
N VAL A 5 28.50 1.85 -12.05
CA VAL A 5 28.21 0.51 -12.55
C VAL A 5 28.09 -0.46 -11.39
N ALA A 6 26.94 -1.14 -11.33
CA ALA A 6 26.71 -2.24 -10.37
C ALA A 6 26.52 -3.55 -11.16
N THR A 7 27.11 -4.65 -10.66
CA THR A 7 27.01 -5.96 -11.30
C THR A 7 26.01 -6.81 -10.53
N THR A 8 24.85 -7.04 -11.14
CA THR A 8 23.80 -7.92 -10.61
C THR A 8 24.02 -9.34 -11.09
N ARG A 9 23.22 -10.29 -10.54
CA ARG A 9 23.23 -11.69 -11.03
C ARG A 9 22.83 -11.81 -12.50
N GLN A 10 22.03 -10.86 -13.03
CA GLN A 10 21.53 -10.89 -14.39
C GLN A 10 22.46 -10.20 -15.40
N GLY A 11 23.27 -9.25 -14.95
CA GLY A 11 24.18 -8.46 -15.77
C GLY A 11 24.56 -7.14 -15.11
N ALA A 12 25.41 -6.35 -15.75
CA ALA A 12 25.84 -5.06 -15.25
C ALA A 12 24.85 -3.95 -15.63
N VAL A 13 24.64 -3.00 -14.71
CA VAL A 13 23.79 -1.82 -14.91
C VAL A 13 24.56 -0.54 -14.58
N ARG A 14 24.33 0.53 -15.34
CA ARG A 14 24.91 1.86 -15.10
C ARG A 14 23.83 2.83 -14.69
N GLY A 15 24.00 3.47 -13.51
CA GLY A 15 23.16 4.54 -13.00
C GLY A 15 23.69 5.93 -13.30
N VAL A 16 22.96 6.93 -12.83
CA VAL A 16 23.22 8.35 -12.99
C VAL A 16 23.48 9.01 -11.66
N ILE A 17 24.54 9.83 -11.59
CA ILE A 17 24.82 10.67 -10.41
C ILE A 17 24.04 11.97 -10.53
N LYS A 18 23.29 12.29 -9.48
CA LYS A 18 22.58 13.55 -9.33
C LYS A 18 22.42 13.89 -7.84
N ASP A 19 22.60 15.16 -7.48
CA ASP A 19 22.30 15.72 -6.15
C ASP A 19 22.91 14.89 -4.97
N GLY A 20 24.14 14.40 -5.15
CA GLY A 20 24.85 13.61 -4.12
C GLY A 20 24.44 12.14 -4.05
N THR A 21 23.56 11.68 -4.93
CA THR A 21 23.11 10.28 -5.02
C THR A 21 23.45 9.65 -6.37
N ILE A 22 23.37 8.32 -6.42
CA ILE A 22 23.34 7.54 -7.67
C ILE A 22 21.98 6.90 -7.77
N SER A 23 21.31 7.06 -8.92
CA SER A 23 20.03 6.42 -9.21
C SER A 23 20.18 5.43 -10.36
N TRP A 24 19.68 4.22 -10.16
CA TRP A 24 19.52 3.17 -11.17
C TRP A 24 18.02 2.97 -11.39
N ARG A 25 17.50 3.43 -12.52
CA ARG A 25 16.06 3.44 -12.81
C ARG A 25 15.70 2.45 -13.91
N GLY A 26 14.72 1.58 -13.64
CA GLY A 26 14.25 0.61 -14.62
C GLY A 26 15.03 -0.70 -14.65
N ILE A 27 15.47 -1.21 -13.51
CA ILE A 27 16.07 -2.53 -13.42
C ILE A 27 14.97 -3.60 -13.45
N ARG A 28 15.04 -4.52 -14.39
CA ARG A 28 14.10 -5.63 -14.51
C ARG A 28 14.35 -6.68 -13.43
N TYR A 29 13.31 -6.97 -12.62
CA TYR A 29 13.40 -8.00 -11.57
C TYR A 29 12.67 -9.30 -11.94
N ALA A 30 11.80 -9.28 -12.95
CA ALA A 30 11.09 -10.45 -13.49
C ALA A 30 10.89 -10.31 -15.00
N ALA A 31 10.66 -11.43 -15.67
CA ALA A 31 10.33 -11.47 -17.10
C ALA A 31 9.02 -10.68 -17.38
N PRO A 32 8.86 -10.10 -18.60
CA PRO A 32 7.62 -9.41 -18.97
C PRO A 32 6.40 -10.31 -18.78
N PRO A 33 5.39 -9.90 -17.99
CA PRO A 33 4.18 -10.70 -17.76
C PRO A 33 3.17 -10.52 -18.91
N THR A 34 3.61 -10.77 -20.13
CA THR A 34 2.88 -10.52 -21.38
C THR A 34 2.57 -11.83 -22.13
N GLY A 35 1.58 -11.81 -22.99
CA GLY A 35 1.23 -12.96 -23.83
C GLY A 35 0.96 -14.22 -22.98
N PRO A 36 1.71 -15.33 -23.19
CA PRO A 36 1.52 -16.56 -22.42
C PRO A 36 1.77 -16.43 -20.92
N LEU A 37 2.48 -15.39 -20.46
CA LEU A 37 2.78 -15.14 -19.06
C LEU A 37 1.77 -14.22 -18.37
N ARG A 38 0.81 -13.67 -19.12
CA ARG A 38 -0.25 -12.85 -18.54
C ARG A 38 -0.99 -13.65 -17.46
N TRP A 39 -1.17 -13.07 -16.26
CA TRP A 39 -1.77 -13.66 -15.05
C TRP A 39 -1.01 -14.83 -14.42
N LEU A 40 0.08 -15.31 -15.00
CA LEU A 40 0.91 -16.32 -14.34
C LEU A 40 1.79 -15.70 -13.26
N ALA A 41 2.32 -16.54 -12.37
CA ALA A 41 3.35 -16.14 -11.42
C ALA A 41 4.55 -15.52 -12.15
N PRO A 42 5.21 -14.47 -11.60
CA PRO A 42 6.36 -13.84 -12.24
C PRO A 42 7.49 -14.87 -12.45
N GLN A 43 8.11 -14.80 -13.62
CA GLN A 43 9.24 -15.64 -13.98
C GLN A 43 10.57 -14.89 -13.81
N PRO A 44 11.69 -15.55 -13.54
CA PRO A 44 12.99 -14.89 -13.45
C PRO A 44 13.30 -14.07 -14.70
N PRO A 45 13.97 -12.92 -14.56
CA PRO A 45 14.37 -12.12 -15.71
C PRO A 45 15.52 -12.80 -16.48
N GLU A 46 15.62 -12.50 -17.77
CA GLU A 46 16.73 -12.99 -18.61
C GLU A 46 18.06 -12.34 -18.19
N HIS A 47 19.15 -13.05 -18.48
CA HIS A 47 20.50 -12.51 -18.36
C HIS A 47 20.84 -11.65 -19.58
N TRP A 48 21.66 -10.62 -19.36
CA TRP A 48 22.18 -9.78 -20.45
C TRP A 48 23.70 -9.66 -20.38
N GLU A 49 24.30 -9.46 -21.53
CA GLU A 49 25.73 -9.15 -21.66
C GLU A 49 25.97 -7.65 -21.75
N GLY A 50 27.18 -7.24 -21.36
CA GLY A 50 27.56 -5.82 -21.38
C GLY A 50 26.96 -5.03 -20.22
N ILE A 51 26.91 -3.69 -20.39
CA ILE A 51 26.39 -2.76 -19.38
C ILE A 51 25.10 -2.14 -19.90
N LEU A 52 24.00 -2.31 -19.18
CA LEU A 52 22.72 -1.69 -19.48
C LEU A 52 22.63 -0.33 -18.79
N ASP A 53 22.38 0.73 -19.56
CA ASP A 53 22.09 2.05 -19.00
C ASP A 53 20.65 2.10 -18.44
N VAL A 54 20.52 2.38 -17.15
CA VAL A 54 19.25 2.42 -16.40
C VAL A 54 19.07 3.82 -15.80
N ASP A 55 18.79 4.77 -16.69
CA ASP A 55 18.83 6.22 -16.43
C ASP A 55 17.44 6.88 -16.38
N ARG A 56 16.37 6.14 -16.68
CA ARG A 56 14.98 6.64 -16.72
C ARG A 56 14.02 5.69 -16.04
N PHE A 57 12.92 6.25 -15.52
CA PHE A 57 11.84 5.44 -15.00
C PHE A 57 11.26 4.54 -16.08
N PRO A 58 10.95 3.27 -15.72
CA PRO A 58 10.52 2.29 -16.70
C PRO A 58 9.03 2.41 -17.00
N THR A 59 8.54 1.53 -17.86
CA THR A 59 7.11 1.32 -18.09
C THR A 59 6.38 1.02 -16.78
N ARG A 60 5.32 1.79 -16.51
CA ARG A 60 4.40 1.54 -15.40
C ARG A 60 3.31 0.55 -15.79
N ALA A 61 2.73 -0.13 -14.79
CA ALA A 61 1.65 -1.09 -15.01
C ALA A 61 0.44 -0.42 -15.68
N PRO A 62 -0.31 -1.16 -16.51
CA PRO A 62 -1.55 -0.67 -17.08
C PRO A 62 -2.52 -0.23 -16.00
N GLN A 63 -3.04 0.99 -16.13
CA GLN A 63 -3.88 1.62 -15.12
C GLN A 63 -4.73 2.72 -15.73
N VAL A 64 -5.83 3.03 -15.08
CA VAL A 64 -6.62 4.21 -15.40
C VAL A 64 -6.49 5.18 -14.25
N LEU A 65 -6.12 6.40 -14.59
CA LEU A 65 -6.00 7.47 -13.63
C LEU A 65 -7.38 8.08 -13.42
N ALA A 66 -7.96 7.84 -12.26
CA ALA A 66 -9.09 8.63 -11.80
C ALA A 66 -8.54 10.01 -11.39
N ALA A 67 -8.69 11.01 -12.27
CA ALA A 67 -8.30 12.39 -11.99
C ALA A 67 -8.92 12.92 -10.68
N GLU A 68 -10.05 12.34 -10.28
CA GLU A 68 -10.82 12.64 -9.09
C GLU A 68 -10.15 12.17 -7.78
N LEU A 69 -9.22 11.20 -7.84
CA LEU A 69 -8.52 10.67 -6.66
C LEU A 69 -7.20 11.39 -6.36
N VAL A 70 -6.81 12.33 -7.19
CA VAL A 70 -5.61 13.14 -6.96
C VAL A 70 -5.97 14.30 -6.04
N PRO A 71 -5.36 14.43 -4.86
CA PRO A 71 -5.59 15.57 -4.00
C PRO A 71 -5.28 16.87 -4.78
N PRO A 72 -6.08 17.94 -4.65
CA PRO A 72 -5.77 19.22 -5.24
C PRO A 72 -4.36 19.69 -4.81
N GLY A 73 -3.47 19.93 -5.78
CA GLY A 73 -2.07 20.30 -5.51
C GLY A 73 -1.14 19.13 -5.20
N GLY A 74 -1.65 17.90 -5.16
CA GLY A 74 -0.81 16.69 -5.19
C GLY A 74 -0.21 16.50 -6.58
N ALA A 75 0.99 15.91 -6.63
CA ALA A 75 1.56 15.47 -7.89
C ALA A 75 0.56 14.51 -8.56
N THR A 76 0.12 14.86 -9.74
CA THR A 76 -0.75 13.99 -10.49
C THR A 76 0.08 12.81 -11.03
N PRO A 77 -0.52 11.65 -11.23
CA PRO A 77 0.14 10.61 -12.03
C PRO A 77 0.57 11.08 -13.42
N SER A 78 0.07 12.23 -13.89
CA SER A 78 0.55 12.91 -15.12
C SER A 78 1.97 13.48 -15.00
N ASP A 79 2.53 13.59 -13.79
CA ASP A 79 3.92 13.99 -13.60
C ASP A 79 4.91 12.81 -13.79
N ASP A 80 4.39 11.60 -13.94
CA ASP A 80 5.14 10.42 -14.36
C ASP A 80 4.98 10.21 -15.87
N ASP A 81 5.92 10.77 -16.63
CA ASP A 81 5.99 10.63 -18.10
C ASP A 81 6.38 9.21 -18.54
N SER A 82 6.52 8.24 -17.64
CA SER A 82 6.85 6.87 -18.01
C SER A 82 5.75 6.25 -18.86
N PRO A 83 6.11 5.47 -19.90
CA PRO A 83 5.15 4.76 -20.71
C PRO A 83 4.33 3.78 -19.89
N MET A 84 3.13 3.45 -20.34
CA MET A 84 2.25 2.47 -19.69
C MET A 84 2.18 1.19 -20.53
N GLY A 85 2.27 0.03 -19.88
CA GLY A 85 2.20 -1.26 -20.57
C GLY A 85 2.35 -2.44 -19.63
N GLU A 86 2.03 -3.65 -20.12
CA GLU A 86 2.12 -4.89 -19.34
C GLU A 86 3.56 -5.27 -18.98
N ASP A 87 4.55 -4.88 -19.79
CA ASP A 87 5.97 -5.06 -19.46
C ASP A 87 6.40 -4.03 -18.39
N CYS A 88 6.00 -4.25 -17.13
CA CYS A 88 6.09 -3.29 -16.06
C CYS A 88 6.88 -3.77 -14.82
N LEU A 89 7.41 -5.00 -14.82
CA LEU A 89 8.06 -5.60 -13.66
C LEU A 89 9.50 -5.10 -13.47
N PHE A 90 9.60 -3.85 -13.04
CA PHE A 90 10.84 -3.13 -12.81
C PHE A 90 10.92 -2.57 -11.39
N LEU A 91 12.14 -2.32 -10.94
CA LEU A 91 12.42 -1.57 -9.72
C LEU A 91 13.45 -0.47 -10.01
N ASN A 92 13.50 0.50 -9.11
CA ASN A 92 14.49 1.57 -9.11
C ASN A 92 15.28 1.51 -7.81
N ILE A 93 16.56 1.89 -7.85
CA ILE A 93 17.43 1.94 -6.67
C ILE A 93 18.07 3.32 -6.61
N THR A 94 18.08 3.92 -5.42
CA THR A 94 18.80 5.16 -5.13
C THR A 94 19.69 4.94 -3.91
N ALA A 95 20.97 5.33 -4.03
CA ALA A 95 21.96 5.25 -2.99
C ALA A 95 22.76 6.56 -2.92
N GLN A 96 23.35 6.87 -1.79
CA GLN A 96 24.29 8.00 -1.72
C GLN A 96 25.51 7.74 -2.63
N ALA A 97 26.02 8.80 -3.27
CA ALA A 97 27.18 8.69 -4.17
C ALA A 97 28.51 8.50 -3.42
N GLN A 98 28.57 8.90 -2.16
CA GLN A 98 29.77 8.71 -1.35
C GLN A 98 29.79 7.27 -0.81
N PRO A 99 30.92 6.55 -0.93
CA PRO A 99 31.07 5.23 -0.34
C PRO A 99 30.85 5.26 1.19
N THR A 100 30.24 4.22 1.71
CA THR A 100 30.09 3.99 3.16
C THR A 100 31.11 2.98 3.66
N ASP A 101 31.53 3.12 4.93
CA ASP A 101 32.48 2.18 5.57
C ASP A 101 31.85 0.79 5.80
N SER A 102 30.53 0.69 5.77
CA SER A 102 29.77 -0.55 5.96
C SER A 102 28.54 -0.59 5.07
N PRO A 103 28.04 -1.79 4.72
CA PRO A 103 26.81 -1.91 3.95
C PRO A 103 25.60 -1.19 4.59
N CYS A 104 24.82 -0.48 3.79
CA CYS A 104 23.69 0.31 4.22
C CYS A 104 22.44 -0.55 4.43
N PRO A 105 21.52 -0.20 5.37
CA PRO A 105 20.19 -0.82 5.41
C PRO A 105 19.42 -0.49 4.13
N VAL A 106 18.43 -1.31 3.84
CA VAL A 106 17.64 -1.23 2.61
C VAL A 106 16.19 -0.93 2.95
N LEU A 107 15.61 0.04 2.29
CA LEU A 107 14.18 0.32 2.29
C LEU A 107 13.60 -0.14 0.95
N VAL A 108 12.63 -1.06 0.98
CA VAL A 108 11.86 -1.46 -0.21
C VAL A 108 10.45 -0.87 -0.08
N TRP A 109 10.12 0.03 -0.98
CA TRP A 109 8.86 0.76 -1.00
C TRP A 109 7.87 0.22 -2.00
N PHE A 110 6.65 -0.05 -1.53
CA PHE A 110 5.49 -0.40 -2.33
C PHE A 110 4.51 0.77 -2.37
N HIS A 111 4.24 1.27 -3.57
CA HIS A 111 3.34 2.40 -3.77
C HIS A 111 1.90 2.07 -3.41
N GLY A 112 1.12 3.10 -3.09
CA GLY A 112 -0.33 3.03 -2.89
C GLY A 112 -1.10 3.05 -4.21
N GLY A 113 -2.39 3.43 -4.13
CA GLY A 113 -3.26 3.56 -5.30
C GLY A 113 -4.33 2.47 -5.40
N GLY A 114 -4.77 1.91 -4.27
CA GLY A 114 -5.90 0.96 -4.20
C GLY A 114 -5.71 -0.31 -5.03
N TYR A 115 -4.47 -0.71 -5.31
CA TYR A 115 -4.10 -1.77 -6.25
C TYR A 115 -4.53 -1.55 -7.70
N THR A 116 -4.98 -0.34 -8.06
CA THR A 116 -5.48 -0.02 -9.41
C THR A 116 -4.66 0.99 -10.16
N TRP A 117 -3.84 1.79 -9.45
CA TRP A 117 -2.95 2.80 -10.03
C TRP A 117 -1.70 2.98 -9.17
N GLY A 118 -0.73 3.74 -9.69
CA GLY A 118 0.53 4.03 -9.03
C GLY A 118 1.73 3.43 -9.74
N SER A 119 2.92 3.86 -9.34
CA SER A 119 4.20 3.33 -9.83
C SER A 119 5.31 3.58 -8.82
N GLY A 120 6.44 2.92 -8.98
CA GLY A 120 7.66 3.19 -8.23
C GLY A 120 8.32 4.55 -8.57
N ALA A 121 7.76 5.27 -9.54
CA ALA A 121 8.18 6.63 -9.93
C ALA A 121 7.25 7.72 -9.39
N ASN A 122 6.11 7.34 -8.79
CA ASN A 122 5.08 8.28 -8.33
C ASN A 122 5.62 9.22 -7.25
N PHE A 123 5.05 10.38 -7.19
CA PHE A 123 5.15 11.57 -6.31
C PHE A 123 6.15 11.53 -5.13
N ILE A 124 6.69 10.39 -4.78
CA ILE A 124 7.74 10.22 -3.76
C ILE A 124 9.15 10.54 -4.29
N GLY A 125 9.28 10.92 -5.57
CA GLY A 125 10.56 11.18 -6.18
C GLY A 125 11.44 9.92 -6.26
N ASP A 126 12.75 10.12 -6.20
CA ASP A 126 13.74 9.04 -6.33
C ASP A 126 14.35 8.59 -4.98
N GLY A 127 13.80 9.04 -3.87
CA GLY A 127 14.30 8.68 -2.53
C GLY A 127 15.60 9.37 -2.12
N THR A 128 16.00 10.44 -2.79
CA THR A 128 17.26 11.15 -2.53
C THR A 128 17.43 11.53 -1.05
N ALA A 129 16.39 12.07 -0.40
CA ALA A 129 16.48 12.50 1.00
C ALA A 129 16.83 11.33 1.94
N LEU A 130 16.20 10.17 1.77
CA LEU A 130 16.48 8.97 2.58
C LEU A 130 17.82 8.33 2.20
N ALA A 131 18.21 8.38 0.92
CA ALA A 131 19.49 7.85 0.48
C ALA A 131 20.67 8.63 1.07
N LEU A 132 20.54 9.94 1.22
CA LEU A 132 21.55 10.80 1.87
C LEU A 132 21.68 10.52 3.37
N GLU A 133 20.70 9.87 4.00
CA GLU A 133 20.73 9.36 5.37
C GLU A 133 21.38 7.96 5.47
N GLY A 134 22.04 7.49 4.40
CA GLY A 134 22.73 6.20 4.36
C GLY A 134 21.82 4.99 4.21
N ILE A 135 20.72 5.11 3.49
CA ILE A 135 19.76 4.05 3.19
C ILE A 135 19.81 3.74 1.69
N ILE A 136 19.81 2.47 1.31
CA ILE A 136 19.52 2.07 -0.07
C ILE A 136 18.01 2.08 -0.24
N VAL A 137 17.49 2.98 -1.08
CA VAL A 137 16.07 3.10 -1.35
C VAL A 137 15.72 2.34 -2.62
N VAL A 138 14.78 1.42 -2.53
CA VAL A 138 14.26 0.62 -3.65
C VAL A 138 12.78 0.91 -3.81
N THR A 139 12.34 1.35 -5.00
CA THR A 139 10.92 1.50 -5.33
C THR A 139 10.52 0.47 -6.38
N VAL A 140 9.32 -0.12 -6.24
CA VAL A 140 8.92 -1.31 -6.99
C VAL A 140 7.62 -1.07 -7.75
N ASN A 141 7.62 -1.40 -9.07
CA ASN A 141 6.39 -1.58 -9.83
C ASN A 141 5.89 -3.02 -9.67
N TYR A 142 4.58 -3.22 -9.68
CA TYR A 142 3.92 -4.53 -9.66
C TYR A 142 2.61 -4.46 -10.45
N ARG A 143 2.09 -5.60 -10.89
CA ARG A 143 0.82 -5.67 -11.63
C ARG A 143 -0.34 -5.18 -10.79
N LEU A 144 -1.26 -4.47 -11.44
CA LEU A 144 -2.38 -3.77 -10.84
C LEU A 144 -3.72 -4.26 -11.41
N GLY A 145 -4.78 -3.95 -10.68
CA GLY A 145 -6.16 -4.18 -11.12
C GLY A 145 -6.43 -5.63 -11.50
N ALA A 146 -7.23 -5.81 -12.54
CA ALA A 146 -7.56 -7.13 -13.07
C ALA A 146 -6.32 -7.91 -13.53
N LEU A 147 -5.26 -7.23 -14.00
CA LEU A 147 -4.03 -7.90 -14.43
C LEU A 147 -3.20 -8.44 -13.27
N GLY A 148 -3.38 -7.91 -12.05
CA GLY A 148 -2.66 -8.31 -10.84
C GLY A 148 -3.45 -9.18 -9.86
N PHE A 149 -4.80 -9.13 -9.91
CA PHE A 149 -5.64 -9.66 -8.83
C PHE A 149 -6.94 -10.33 -9.29
N LEU A 150 -6.97 -10.89 -10.51
CA LEU A 150 -8.14 -11.60 -11.06
C LEU A 150 -8.01 -13.12 -10.84
N LYS A 151 -9.01 -13.76 -10.21
CA LYS A 151 -9.04 -15.20 -9.98
C LYS A 151 -9.47 -15.96 -11.24
N LEU A 152 -8.60 -16.79 -11.81
CA LEU A 152 -8.80 -17.44 -13.10
C LEU A 152 -8.64 -18.98 -13.10
N ASP A 153 -8.18 -19.58 -12.02
CA ASP A 153 -7.91 -21.02 -11.92
C ASP A 153 -9.13 -21.90 -12.23
N HIS A 154 -10.30 -21.51 -11.73
CA HIS A 154 -11.56 -22.21 -11.97
C HIS A 154 -12.06 -22.13 -13.42
N LEU A 155 -11.49 -21.21 -14.23
CA LEU A 155 -11.87 -21.01 -15.65
C LEU A 155 -10.80 -21.50 -16.62
N LEU A 156 -9.52 -21.26 -16.30
CA LEU A 156 -8.39 -21.48 -17.22
C LEU A 156 -7.45 -22.60 -16.75
N GLY A 157 -7.72 -23.20 -15.58
CA GLY A 157 -6.99 -24.35 -15.07
C GLY A 157 -5.91 -24.00 -14.04
N GLU A 158 -5.32 -25.04 -13.45
CA GLU A 158 -4.45 -24.99 -12.27
C GLU A 158 -3.19 -24.09 -12.45
N GLN A 159 -2.71 -23.93 -13.67
CA GLN A 159 -1.59 -23.02 -13.95
C GLN A 159 -1.86 -21.56 -13.54
N TYR A 160 -3.13 -21.17 -13.41
CA TYR A 160 -3.58 -19.86 -12.96
C TYR A 160 -3.96 -19.83 -11.46
N ALA A 161 -3.60 -20.85 -10.66
CA ALA A 161 -3.97 -20.97 -9.25
C ALA A 161 -3.61 -19.73 -8.41
N SER A 162 -2.53 -19.05 -8.76
CA SER A 162 -2.08 -17.84 -8.06
C SER A 162 -2.45 -16.52 -8.76
N SER A 163 -3.29 -16.53 -9.78
CA SER A 163 -3.64 -15.34 -10.58
C SER A 163 -4.29 -14.23 -9.76
N ALA A 164 -5.08 -14.59 -8.74
CA ALA A 164 -5.70 -13.64 -7.80
C ALA A 164 -4.67 -12.91 -6.90
N ASN A 165 -3.42 -13.36 -6.88
CA ASN A 165 -2.32 -12.80 -6.11
C ASN A 165 -1.09 -12.49 -6.98
N ALA A 166 -1.26 -12.39 -8.30
CA ALA A 166 -0.14 -12.15 -9.22
C ALA A 166 0.63 -10.88 -8.87
N GLY A 167 -0.05 -9.77 -8.52
CA GLY A 167 0.60 -8.54 -8.06
C GLY A 167 1.36 -8.68 -6.74
N LEU A 168 0.87 -9.52 -5.81
CA LEU A 168 1.59 -9.81 -4.56
C LEU A 168 2.81 -10.70 -4.83
N LEU A 169 2.72 -11.65 -5.74
CA LEU A 169 3.85 -12.47 -6.18
C LEU A 169 4.92 -11.64 -6.90
N ASP A 170 4.55 -10.59 -7.63
CA ASP A 170 5.49 -9.65 -8.22
C ASP A 170 6.30 -8.95 -7.13
N GLN A 171 5.66 -8.50 -6.04
CA GLN A 171 6.32 -7.90 -4.89
C GLN A 171 7.28 -8.89 -4.20
N ILE A 172 6.88 -10.16 -4.06
CA ILE A 172 7.75 -11.22 -3.53
C ILE A 172 8.94 -11.47 -4.46
N ALA A 173 8.73 -11.47 -5.77
CA ALA A 173 9.83 -11.61 -6.74
C ALA A 173 10.81 -10.44 -6.67
N ALA A 174 10.31 -9.21 -6.53
CA ALA A 174 11.15 -8.03 -6.32
C ALA A 174 11.99 -8.14 -5.03
N LEU A 175 11.39 -8.58 -3.92
CA LEU A 175 12.11 -8.80 -2.66
C LEU A 175 13.20 -9.88 -2.78
N LYS A 176 12.93 -10.98 -3.48
CA LYS A 176 13.93 -12.02 -3.78
C LYS A 176 15.08 -11.44 -4.61
N TRP A 177 14.75 -10.65 -5.63
CA TRP A 177 15.74 -9.98 -6.46
C TRP A 177 16.59 -9.00 -5.62
N VAL A 178 15.97 -8.19 -4.76
CA VAL A 178 16.67 -7.25 -3.85
C VAL A 178 17.63 -8.01 -2.93
N ARG A 179 17.15 -9.03 -2.21
CA ARG A 179 18.00 -9.86 -1.34
C ARG A 179 19.24 -10.39 -2.08
N ASP A 180 19.05 -10.81 -3.33
CA ASP A 180 20.08 -11.47 -4.13
C ASP A 180 21.07 -10.51 -4.80
N ASN A 181 20.72 -9.22 -4.94
CA ASN A 181 21.48 -8.26 -5.73
C ASN A 181 21.86 -6.96 -5.01
N VAL A 182 21.19 -6.59 -3.91
CA VAL A 182 21.33 -5.26 -3.28
C VAL A 182 22.78 -4.98 -2.77
N ALA A 183 23.54 -6.02 -2.49
CA ALA A 183 24.98 -5.87 -2.09
C ALA A 183 25.80 -5.21 -3.20
N ALA A 184 25.45 -5.39 -4.48
CA ALA A 184 26.13 -4.73 -5.60
C ALA A 184 25.92 -3.19 -5.62
N PHE A 185 24.91 -2.72 -4.88
CA PHE A 185 24.57 -1.29 -4.72
C PHE A 185 24.99 -0.74 -3.34
N GLY A 186 25.76 -1.50 -2.55
CA GLY A 186 26.18 -1.12 -1.21
C GLY A 186 25.18 -1.43 -0.09
N GLY A 187 24.10 -2.18 -0.38
CA GLY A 187 23.09 -2.55 0.60
C GLY A 187 23.39 -3.85 1.36
N ASP A 188 22.83 -3.96 2.55
CA ASP A 188 22.90 -5.15 3.40
C ASP A 188 21.62 -5.99 3.27
N PRO A 189 21.66 -7.18 2.63
CA PRO A 189 20.49 -8.02 2.45
C PRO A 189 19.93 -8.59 3.77
N SER A 190 20.65 -8.48 4.88
CA SER A 190 20.17 -8.87 6.21
C SER A 190 19.44 -7.74 6.95
N ARG A 191 19.40 -6.54 6.39
CA ARG A 191 18.77 -5.35 6.99
C ARG A 191 17.78 -4.69 6.05
N ILE A 192 16.80 -5.47 5.56
CA ILE A 192 15.74 -4.99 4.67
C ILE A 192 14.52 -4.60 5.50
N THR A 193 14.04 -3.39 5.29
CA THR A 193 12.75 -2.88 5.78
C THR A 193 11.82 -2.73 4.60
N ILE A 194 10.63 -3.33 4.67
CA ILE A 194 9.58 -3.12 3.67
C ILE A 194 8.64 -2.00 4.15
N ALA A 195 8.24 -1.13 3.26
CA ALA A 195 7.36 -0.01 3.59
C ALA A 195 6.37 0.29 2.47
N GLY A 196 5.27 0.95 2.81
CA GLY A 196 4.30 1.39 1.82
C GLY A 196 3.19 2.22 2.43
N VAL A 197 2.43 2.87 1.57
CA VAL A 197 1.24 3.65 1.92
C VAL A 197 -0.01 3.02 1.31
N SER A 198 -1.16 3.07 2.02
CA SER A 198 -2.45 2.63 1.45
C SER A 198 -2.42 1.16 0.99
N ALA A 199 -2.69 0.88 -0.28
CA ALA A 199 -2.55 -0.46 -0.86
C ALA A 199 -1.14 -1.03 -0.67
N GLY A 200 -0.08 -0.21 -0.79
CA GLY A 200 1.30 -0.61 -0.50
C GLY A 200 1.51 -1.00 0.96
N ALA A 201 0.88 -0.28 1.90
CA ALA A 201 0.91 -0.63 3.32
C ALA A 201 0.14 -1.94 3.61
N LYS A 202 -1.00 -2.15 2.92
CA LYS A 202 -1.71 -3.44 2.96
C LYS A 202 -0.86 -4.58 2.39
N SER A 203 -0.11 -4.30 1.30
CA SER A 203 0.88 -5.23 0.76
C SER A 203 1.94 -5.60 1.80
N VAL A 204 2.46 -4.62 2.57
CA VAL A 204 3.42 -4.90 3.66
C VAL A 204 2.84 -5.89 4.66
N ALA A 205 1.59 -5.69 5.12
CA ALA A 205 0.92 -6.63 6.03
C ALA A 205 0.76 -8.02 5.42
N ASN A 206 0.34 -8.10 4.13
CA ASN A 206 0.17 -9.34 3.40
C ASN A 206 1.50 -10.09 3.18
N LEU A 207 2.58 -9.35 2.86
CA LEU A 207 3.93 -9.92 2.70
C LEU A 207 4.45 -10.49 4.02
N ILE A 208 4.21 -9.82 5.15
CA ILE A 208 4.58 -10.33 6.48
C ILE A 208 3.80 -11.62 6.81
N ALA A 209 2.54 -11.73 6.36
CA ALA A 209 1.69 -12.91 6.56
C ALA A 209 1.96 -14.05 5.55
N SER A 210 2.69 -13.77 4.46
CA SER A 210 2.93 -14.75 3.41
C SER A 210 4.15 -15.64 3.72
N PRO A 211 4.01 -16.97 3.79
CA PRO A 211 5.15 -17.86 3.96
C PRO A 211 6.14 -17.81 2.78
N MET A 212 5.69 -17.34 1.61
CA MET A 212 6.54 -17.19 0.42
C MET A 212 7.50 -16.01 0.51
N ALA A 213 7.28 -15.09 1.46
CA ALA A 213 8.12 -13.93 1.72
C ALA A 213 8.96 -14.07 3.00
N GLU A 214 8.89 -15.21 3.68
CA GLU A 214 9.66 -15.47 4.91
C GLU A 214 11.17 -15.29 4.67
N GLY A 215 11.83 -14.56 5.58
CA GLY A 215 13.26 -14.29 5.54
C GLY A 215 13.72 -13.26 4.48
N LEU A 216 12.81 -12.64 3.73
CA LEU A 216 13.14 -11.62 2.73
C LEU A 216 13.31 -10.21 3.32
N PHE A 217 12.86 -9.98 4.53
CA PHE A 217 12.95 -8.70 5.26
C PHE A 217 12.91 -8.92 6.77
N GLN A 218 13.24 -7.88 7.53
CA GLN A 218 13.31 -7.93 9.00
C GLN A 218 12.37 -6.96 9.69
N ARG A 219 11.81 -5.97 8.95
CA ARG A 219 10.97 -4.91 9.51
C ARG A 219 9.90 -4.49 8.53
N GLY A 220 8.79 -3.93 9.06
CA GLY A 220 7.71 -3.36 8.26
C GLY A 220 7.31 -1.96 8.70
N ILE A 221 7.05 -1.06 7.76
CA ILE A 221 6.43 0.25 7.98
C ILE A 221 5.10 0.29 7.21
N ILE A 222 4.00 0.52 7.93
CA ILE A 222 2.64 0.42 7.42
C ILE A 222 1.96 1.79 7.58
N GLN A 223 1.95 2.59 6.49
CA GLN A 223 1.35 3.93 6.48
C GLN A 223 -0.08 3.86 5.93
N SER A 224 -1.09 4.03 6.79
CA SER A 224 -2.51 3.94 6.40
C SER A 224 -2.83 2.59 5.73
N GLY A 225 -2.49 1.50 6.43
CA GLY A 225 -2.61 0.13 5.94
C GLY A 225 -3.91 -0.56 6.40
N GLY A 226 -3.74 -1.60 7.18
CA GLY A 226 -4.79 -2.53 7.59
C GLY A 226 -4.86 -3.76 6.71
N GLU A 227 -5.95 -4.50 6.85
CA GLU A 227 -6.22 -5.70 6.05
C GLU A 227 -7.50 -5.51 5.22
N HIS A 228 -7.40 -5.66 3.91
CA HIS A 228 -8.55 -5.72 3.01
C HIS A 228 -8.22 -6.73 1.94
N LEU A 229 -8.91 -7.85 1.98
CA LEU A 229 -8.66 -9.03 1.17
C LEU A 229 -9.95 -9.49 0.52
N ASN A 230 -9.83 -10.28 -0.53
CA ASN A 230 -10.94 -11.07 -1.03
C ASN A 230 -10.90 -12.47 -0.40
N THR A 231 -12.06 -13.05 -0.16
CA THR A 231 -12.21 -14.50 -0.07
C THR A 231 -12.15 -15.12 -1.47
N PRO A 232 -11.92 -16.42 -1.62
CA PRO A 232 -12.02 -17.08 -2.92
C PRO A 232 -13.37 -16.83 -3.60
N ASP A 233 -14.47 -16.88 -2.86
CA ASP A 233 -15.83 -16.67 -3.39
C ASP A 233 -16.02 -15.24 -3.91
N THR A 234 -15.57 -14.24 -3.15
CA THR A 234 -15.62 -12.83 -3.57
C THR A 234 -14.75 -12.59 -4.81
N ALA A 235 -13.55 -13.17 -4.85
CA ALA A 235 -12.67 -13.06 -6.00
C ALA A 235 -13.29 -13.70 -7.27
N GLU A 236 -14.01 -14.82 -7.14
CA GLU A 236 -14.77 -15.43 -8.24
C GLU A 236 -15.92 -14.53 -8.71
N GLN A 237 -16.64 -13.92 -7.78
CA GLN A 237 -17.71 -12.96 -8.12
C GLN A 237 -17.15 -11.76 -8.90
N VAL A 238 -15.99 -11.22 -8.51
CA VAL A 238 -15.29 -10.17 -9.26
C VAL A 238 -14.98 -10.63 -10.68
N THR A 239 -14.49 -11.85 -10.84
CA THR A 239 -14.19 -12.44 -12.16
C THR A 239 -15.45 -12.57 -13.01
N VAL A 240 -16.53 -13.09 -12.44
CA VAL A 240 -17.83 -13.20 -13.14
C VAL A 240 -18.36 -11.82 -13.56
N GLY A 241 -18.20 -10.81 -12.69
CA GLY A 241 -18.56 -9.42 -13.00
C GLY A 241 -17.76 -8.91 -14.22
N LEU A 242 -16.43 -9.08 -14.21
CA LEU A 242 -15.57 -8.67 -15.32
C LEU A 242 -15.93 -9.36 -16.63
N LEU A 243 -16.13 -10.68 -16.61
CA LEU A 243 -16.54 -11.43 -17.79
C LEU A 243 -17.86 -10.88 -18.36
N ARG A 244 -18.85 -10.63 -17.50
CA ARG A 244 -20.15 -10.09 -17.93
C ARG A 244 -20.01 -8.71 -18.59
N THR A 245 -19.23 -7.81 -17.98
CA THR A 245 -18.97 -6.48 -18.54
C THR A 245 -18.27 -6.57 -19.90
N LEU A 246 -17.39 -7.56 -20.08
CA LEU A 246 -16.72 -7.83 -21.35
C LEU A 246 -17.58 -8.61 -22.37
N GLY A 247 -18.81 -8.96 -22.03
CA GLY A 247 -19.65 -9.81 -22.88
C GLY A 247 -19.19 -11.26 -23.00
N LEU A 248 -18.35 -11.71 -22.06
CA LEU A 248 -17.82 -13.08 -22.00
C LEU A 248 -18.65 -13.95 -21.05
N SER A 249 -18.55 -15.25 -21.28
CA SER A 249 -19.06 -16.31 -20.40
C SER A 249 -17.90 -17.14 -19.86
N PRO A 250 -18.11 -17.95 -18.82
CA PRO A 250 -17.08 -18.91 -18.37
C PRO A 250 -16.55 -19.81 -19.48
N ALA A 251 -17.38 -20.17 -20.45
CA ALA A 251 -16.99 -21.08 -21.55
C ALA A 251 -15.98 -20.47 -22.54
N ASN A 252 -15.96 -19.14 -22.65
CA ASN A 252 -15.04 -18.45 -23.54
C ASN A 252 -14.10 -17.48 -22.79
N ALA A 253 -13.88 -17.71 -21.49
CA ALA A 253 -12.97 -16.91 -20.64
C ALA A 253 -11.52 -16.88 -21.18
N ALA A 254 -11.11 -17.88 -21.97
CA ALA A 254 -9.78 -17.91 -22.60
C ALA A 254 -9.54 -16.72 -23.55
N GLU A 255 -10.58 -16.03 -24.03
CA GLU A 255 -10.44 -14.82 -24.84
C GLU A 255 -9.73 -13.68 -24.08
N LEU A 256 -9.81 -13.67 -22.73
CA LEU A 256 -9.05 -12.75 -21.89
C LEU A 256 -7.54 -12.77 -22.19
N LEU A 257 -6.98 -13.94 -22.50
CA LEU A 257 -5.53 -14.10 -22.67
C LEU A 257 -4.96 -13.27 -23.84
N THR A 258 -5.79 -12.98 -24.82
CA THR A 258 -5.42 -12.20 -26.03
C THR A 258 -6.14 -10.86 -26.13
N MET A 259 -6.97 -10.55 -25.14
CA MET A 259 -7.76 -9.31 -25.14
C MET A 259 -6.84 -8.08 -25.02
N PRO A 260 -7.09 -6.99 -25.79
CA PRO A 260 -6.38 -5.73 -25.61
C PRO A 260 -6.52 -5.19 -24.19
N VAL A 261 -5.43 -4.65 -23.66
CA VAL A 261 -5.36 -4.16 -22.28
C VAL A 261 -6.33 -3.02 -22.01
N ASP A 262 -6.49 -2.10 -22.95
CA ASP A 262 -7.42 -0.97 -22.86
C ASP A 262 -8.87 -1.42 -22.71
N VAL A 263 -9.27 -2.53 -23.33
CA VAL A 263 -10.60 -3.14 -23.18
C VAL A 263 -10.77 -3.69 -21.77
N ILE A 264 -9.76 -4.37 -21.22
CA ILE A 264 -9.78 -4.88 -19.85
C ILE A 264 -9.87 -3.71 -18.85
N LEU A 265 -9.08 -2.65 -19.07
CA LEU A 265 -9.08 -1.47 -18.20
C LEU A 265 -10.43 -0.74 -18.21
N ALA A 266 -11.07 -0.61 -19.37
CA ALA A 266 -12.41 -0.02 -19.47
C ALA A 266 -13.46 -0.83 -18.68
N ALA A 267 -13.45 -2.14 -18.81
CA ALA A 267 -14.34 -3.04 -18.07
C ALA A 267 -14.05 -3.01 -16.54
N GLN A 268 -12.79 -2.91 -16.17
CA GLN A 268 -12.36 -2.74 -14.76
C GLN A 268 -12.94 -1.46 -14.13
N GLN A 269 -12.95 -0.34 -14.87
CA GLN A 269 -13.54 0.90 -14.40
C GLN A 269 -15.06 0.80 -14.26
N GLU A 270 -15.73 0.17 -15.23
CA GLU A 270 -17.17 -0.01 -15.19
C GLU A 270 -17.59 -0.81 -13.98
N ILE A 271 -16.90 -1.89 -13.64
CA ILE A 271 -17.17 -2.68 -12.43
C ILE A 271 -16.98 -1.87 -11.17
N ALA A 272 -15.94 -1.02 -11.12
CA ALA A 272 -15.64 -0.21 -9.95
C ALA A 272 -16.61 0.98 -9.79
N ALA A 273 -17.32 1.38 -10.83
CA ALA A 273 -18.24 2.51 -10.80
C ALA A 273 -19.39 2.27 -9.80
N GLY A 274 -19.60 3.22 -8.89
CA GLY A 274 -20.67 3.16 -7.87
C GLY A 274 -20.45 2.14 -6.75
N VAL A 275 -19.33 1.42 -6.77
CA VAL A 275 -18.88 0.63 -5.64
C VAL A 275 -18.02 1.52 -4.77
N ARG A 276 -18.11 1.46 -3.44
CA ARG A 276 -17.17 2.11 -2.47
C ARG A 276 -15.70 1.71 -2.72
N ALA A 277 -15.35 1.51 -3.93
CA ALA A 277 -14.37 0.54 -4.28
C ALA A 277 -13.25 1.07 -5.13
N THR A 278 -12.41 1.86 -4.54
CA THR A 278 -11.00 1.74 -4.91
C THR A 278 -10.44 0.34 -4.67
N TRP A 279 -11.26 -0.66 -4.19
CA TRP A 279 -10.72 -1.91 -3.61
C TRP A 279 -11.37 -3.19 -4.08
N VAL A 280 -12.00 -3.18 -5.23
CA VAL A 280 -12.46 -4.40 -5.92
C VAL A 280 -11.27 -5.33 -6.16
N TRP A 281 -10.19 -4.76 -6.67
CA TRP A 281 -8.96 -5.46 -7.03
C TRP A 281 -8.01 -5.48 -5.84
N ARG A 282 -7.85 -6.64 -5.20
CA ARG A 282 -7.05 -6.80 -3.99
C ARG A 282 -6.61 -8.23 -3.80
N PRO A 283 -5.55 -8.50 -3.02
CA PRO A 283 -5.11 -9.86 -2.74
C PRO A 283 -6.23 -10.72 -2.16
N THR A 284 -6.14 -12.02 -2.44
CA THR A 284 -7.12 -13.03 -2.05
C THR A 284 -6.50 -13.99 -1.04
N VAL A 285 -7.25 -14.36 0.01
CA VAL A 285 -6.89 -15.49 0.88
C VAL A 285 -7.07 -16.78 0.09
N ASP A 286 -5.98 -17.29 -0.49
CA ASP A 286 -5.99 -18.43 -1.45
C ASP A 286 -5.46 -19.74 -0.83
N GLY A 287 -5.05 -19.72 0.43
CA GLY A 287 -4.48 -20.87 1.11
C GLY A 287 -3.02 -21.17 0.77
N THR A 288 -2.40 -20.45 -0.16
CA THR A 288 -1.03 -20.69 -0.64
C THR A 288 -0.16 -19.43 -0.55
N VAL A 289 -0.47 -18.40 -1.31
CA VAL A 289 0.26 -17.10 -1.25
C VAL A 289 -0.12 -16.36 0.02
N LEU A 290 -1.40 -16.34 0.33
CA LEU A 290 -1.97 -15.87 1.59
C LEU A 290 -2.82 -16.98 2.20
N PRO A 291 -2.25 -17.80 3.10
CA PRO A 291 -3.00 -18.87 3.77
C PRO A 291 -4.15 -18.35 4.64
N GLU A 292 -4.00 -17.16 5.20
CA GLU A 292 -4.99 -16.51 6.05
C GLU A 292 -4.79 -14.98 6.08
N ALA A 293 -5.76 -14.26 6.64
CA ALA A 293 -5.68 -12.82 6.82
C ALA A 293 -4.53 -12.42 7.78
N PRO A 294 -3.82 -11.30 7.53
CA PRO A 294 -2.66 -10.87 8.31
C PRO A 294 -2.90 -10.82 9.83
N VAL A 295 -4.03 -10.32 10.29
CA VAL A 295 -4.37 -10.27 11.72
C VAL A 295 -4.33 -11.68 12.35
N HIS A 296 -4.84 -12.69 11.65
CA HIS A 296 -4.83 -14.07 12.14
C HIS A 296 -3.42 -14.67 12.08
N ALA A 297 -2.70 -14.42 10.97
CA ALA A 297 -1.32 -14.87 10.80
C ALA A 297 -0.40 -14.30 11.91
N PHE A 298 -0.55 -13.02 12.23
CA PHE A 298 0.23 -12.36 13.28
C PHE A 298 -0.13 -12.92 14.66
N ALA A 299 -1.43 -13.09 14.97
CA ALA A 299 -1.87 -13.69 16.23
C ALA A 299 -1.32 -15.12 16.44
N LYS A 300 -1.08 -15.87 15.36
CA LYS A 300 -0.45 -17.21 15.41
C LYS A 300 1.08 -17.16 15.46
N GLY A 301 1.68 -15.97 15.42
CA GLY A 301 3.14 -15.77 15.51
C GLY A 301 3.89 -15.99 14.20
N LEU A 302 3.23 -16.01 13.03
CA LEU A 302 3.89 -16.08 11.73
C LEU A 302 4.80 -14.86 11.46
N ALA A 303 4.49 -13.72 12.07
CA ALA A 303 5.29 -12.49 11.99
C ALA A 303 6.31 -12.35 13.14
N LYS A 304 6.62 -13.43 13.87
CA LYS A 304 7.50 -13.36 15.04
C LYS A 304 8.87 -12.77 14.70
N GLY A 305 9.29 -11.76 15.47
CA GLY A 305 10.58 -11.09 15.30
C GLY A 305 10.58 -9.99 14.24
N ILE A 306 9.47 -9.76 13.51
CA ILE A 306 9.35 -8.65 12.57
C ILE A 306 8.83 -7.41 13.32
N ASN A 307 9.71 -6.44 13.54
CA ASN A 307 9.32 -5.16 14.14
C ASN A 307 8.44 -4.36 13.17
N ILE A 308 7.37 -3.76 13.69
CA ILE A 308 6.42 -2.99 12.89
C ILE A 308 6.25 -1.57 13.45
N MET A 309 6.37 -0.59 12.56
CA MET A 309 5.90 0.77 12.79
C MET A 309 4.68 1.03 11.91
N ALA A 310 3.53 1.32 12.52
CA ALA A 310 2.29 1.52 11.77
C ALA A 310 1.51 2.74 12.26
N GLY A 311 0.83 3.39 11.35
CA GLY A 311 0.00 4.54 11.70
C GLY A 311 -1.01 4.89 10.63
N VAL A 312 -1.80 5.90 10.95
CA VAL A 312 -2.87 6.44 10.10
C VAL A 312 -2.84 7.96 10.15
N THR A 313 -3.54 8.59 9.24
CA THR A 313 -3.77 10.03 9.29
C THR A 313 -5.06 10.36 10.07
N ALA A 314 -5.20 11.59 10.51
CA ALA A 314 -6.35 12.01 11.32
C ALA A 314 -7.67 12.02 10.53
N ASN A 315 -7.60 12.24 9.22
CA ASN A 315 -8.75 12.40 8.31
C ASN A 315 -8.61 11.55 7.05
N GLU A 316 -8.44 10.25 7.23
CA GLU A 316 -8.22 9.28 6.13
C GLU A 316 -9.28 9.35 5.02
N ALA A 317 -10.53 9.64 5.37
CA ALA A 317 -11.64 9.64 4.41
C ALA A 317 -11.83 10.97 3.69
N GLY A 318 -11.20 12.04 4.13
CA GLY A 318 -11.48 13.38 3.61
C GLY A 318 -11.20 13.56 2.13
N SER A 319 -10.18 12.91 1.57
CA SER A 319 -9.88 12.95 0.13
C SER A 319 -10.87 12.12 -0.68
N TYR A 320 -11.28 10.95 -0.18
CA TYR A 320 -12.26 10.08 -0.85
C TYR A 320 -13.63 10.73 -0.91
N ASP A 321 -14.06 11.36 0.19
CA ASP A 321 -15.35 12.05 0.26
C ASP A 321 -15.43 13.26 -0.68
N LEU A 322 -14.29 13.89 -0.98
CA LEU A 322 -14.25 14.96 -1.98
C LEU A 322 -14.37 14.44 -3.41
N ALA A 323 -13.79 13.27 -3.68
CA ALA A 323 -13.84 12.64 -4.99
C ALA A 323 -15.21 11.98 -5.24
N ASP A 324 -15.75 11.29 -4.24
CA ASP A 324 -17.04 10.60 -4.30
C ASP A 324 -17.78 10.71 -2.94
N PRO A 325 -18.63 11.71 -2.74
CA PRO A 325 -19.42 11.87 -1.52
C PRO A 325 -20.29 10.66 -1.19
N SER A 326 -20.71 9.88 -2.19
CA SER A 326 -21.53 8.70 -1.99
C SER A 326 -20.80 7.60 -1.20
N ALA A 327 -19.48 7.60 -1.19
CA ALA A 327 -18.68 6.61 -0.46
C ALA A 327 -18.88 6.70 1.05
N SER A 328 -18.90 7.92 1.62
CA SER A 328 -19.16 8.13 3.06
C SER A 328 -20.63 7.92 3.43
N GLU A 329 -21.55 8.24 2.53
CA GLU A 329 -22.98 8.03 2.72
C GLU A 329 -23.35 6.57 2.95
N GLN A 330 -22.52 5.62 2.52
CA GLN A 330 -22.71 4.19 2.78
C GLN A 330 -22.39 3.78 4.24
N SER A 331 -21.76 4.64 5.04
CA SER A 331 -21.30 4.27 6.39
C SER A 331 -22.39 3.68 7.30
N PRO A 332 -23.63 4.21 7.38
CA PRO A 332 -24.69 3.59 8.17
C PRO A 332 -25.07 2.20 7.68
N ARG A 333 -25.05 1.97 6.36
CA ARG A 333 -25.30 0.64 5.78
C ARG A 333 -24.23 -0.34 6.17
N VAL A 334 -22.96 0.05 6.04
CA VAL A 334 -21.80 -0.78 6.41
C VAL A 334 -21.84 -1.16 7.88
N LEU A 335 -22.18 -0.21 8.75
CA LEU A 335 -22.34 -0.51 10.18
C LEU A 335 -23.43 -1.55 10.42
N ARG A 336 -24.58 -1.49 9.70
CA ARG A 336 -25.62 -2.51 9.80
C ARG A 336 -25.16 -3.87 9.29
N GLU A 337 -24.35 -3.92 8.24
CA GLU A 337 -23.79 -5.18 7.73
C GLU A 337 -22.83 -5.82 8.73
N ILE A 338 -21.98 -5.03 9.37
CA ILE A 338 -20.97 -5.50 10.34
C ILE A 338 -21.61 -5.87 11.69
N PHE A 339 -22.54 -5.05 12.19
CA PHE A 339 -23.03 -5.11 13.56
C PHE A 339 -24.52 -5.50 13.67
N GLY A 340 -25.25 -5.60 12.55
CA GLY A 340 -26.71 -5.77 12.59
C GLY A 340 -27.39 -4.57 13.26
N ASP A 341 -28.31 -4.83 14.17
CA ASP A 341 -29.06 -3.79 14.90
C ASP A 341 -28.17 -2.91 15.81
N GLU A 342 -26.99 -3.38 16.20
CA GLU A 342 -26.02 -2.60 16.99
C GLU A 342 -25.31 -1.50 16.19
N GLY A 343 -25.43 -1.50 14.85
CA GLY A 343 -24.73 -0.52 13.99
C GLY A 343 -25.08 0.93 14.30
N GLU A 344 -26.32 1.22 14.69
CA GLU A 344 -26.73 2.56 15.11
C GLU A 344 -26.05 2.99 16.41
N HIS A 345 -25.86 2.06 17.36
CA HIS A 345 -25.13 2.33 18.60
C HIS A 345 -23.67 2.72 18.34
N VAL A 346 -23.03 2.10 17.34
CA VAL A 346 -21.69 2.48 16.91
C VAL A 346 -21.69 3.92 16.39
N LEU A 347 -22.63 4.27 15.49
CA LEU A 347 -22.76 5.63 14.96
C LEU A 347 -23.01 6.67 16.07
N ASP A 348 -23.86 6.34 17.05
CA ASP A 348 -24.11 7.18 18.21
C ASP A 348 -22.84 7.45 19.03
N THR A 349 -21.91 6.52 19.07
CA THR A 349 -20.60 6.72 19.71
C THR A 349 -19.82 7.83 18.99
N TYR A 350 -19.87 7.86 17.67
CA TYR A 350 -19.23 8.94 16.88
C TYR A 350 -19.93 10.29 17.13
N ARG A 351 -21.25 10.33 17.16
CA ARG A 351 -22.01 11.56 17.51
C ARG A 351 -21.61 12.12 18.86
N ARG A 352 -21.44 11.26 19.88
CA ARG A 352 -21.01 11.68 21.23
C ARG A 352 -19.58 12.18 21.29
N THR A 353 -18.68 11.58 20.52
CA THR A 353 -17.24 11.84 20.58
C THR A 353 -16.78 12.96 19.64
N PHE A 354 -17.62 13.32 18.67
CA PHE A 354 -17.39 14.45 17.76
C PHE A 354 -18.53 15.48 17.87
N PRO A 355 -18.69 16.16 19.04
CA PRO A 355 -19.74 17.14 19.21
C PRO A 355 -19.57 18.32 18.23
N GLY A 356 -20.60 18.59 17.43
CA GLY A 356 -20.57 19.64 16.40
C GLY A 356 -20.18 19.16 15.00
N ALA A 357 -19.81 17.90 14.82
CA ALA A 357 -19.69 17.32 13.49
C ALA A 357 -21.09 17.12 12.85
N ASP A 358 -21.19 17.42 11.57
CA ASP A 358 -22.39 17.10 10.81
C ASP A 358 -22.40 15.59 10.43
N GLU A 359 -23.54 15.09 9.93
CA GLU A 359 -23.69 13.67 9.58
C GLU A 359 -22.65 13.20 8.53
N ARG A 360 -22.29 14.05 7.57
CA ARG A 360 -21.27 13.73 6.56
C ARG A 360 -19.89 13.55 7.20
N GLN A 361 -19.50 14.44 8.12
CA GLN A 361 -18.24 14.33 8.85
C GLN A 361 -18.21 13.08 9.73
N LEU A 362 -19.34 12.70 10.34
CA LEU A 362 -19.45 11.46 11.12
C LEU A 362 -19.32 10.24 10.23
N HIS A 363 -19.96 10.23 9.05
CA HIS A 363 -19.83 9.13 8.09
C HIS A 363 -18.40 8.99 7.56
N CYS A 364 -17.70 10.11 7.30
CA CYS A 364 -16.28 10.09 6.96
C CYS A 364 -15.42 9.50 8.09
N ALA A 365 -15.70 9.88 9.35
CA ALA A 365 -14.96 9.35 10.50
C ALA A 365 -15.18 7.83 10.67
N VAL A 366 -16.40 7.34 10.47
CA VAL A 366 -16.72 5.90 10.45
C VAL A 366 -15.96 5.20 9.32
N MET A 367 -16.00 5.76 8.10
CA MET A 367 -15.29 5.18 6.95
C MET A 367 -13.76 5.16 7.17
N ALA A 368 -13.20 6.19 7.79
CA ALA A 368 -11.77 6.25 8.12
C ALA A 368 -11.35 5.14 9.11
N ASP A 369 -12.15 4.94 10.15
CA ASP A 369 -11.89 3.89 11.15
C ASP A 369 -12.13 2.49 10.58
N GLU A 370 -13.20 2.28 9.79
CA GLU A 370 -13.46 1.02 9.09
C GLU A 370 -12.28 0.61 8.19
N ARG A 371 -11.78 1.55 7.42
CA ARG A 371 -10.81 1.27 6.36
C ARG A 371 -9.36 1.24 6.81
N TYR A 372 -9.02 2.01 7.82
CA TYR A 372 -7.63 2.23 8.22
C TYR A 372 -7.42 2.16 9.73
N GLY A 373 -8.18 2.94 10.52
CA GLY A 373 -7.95 3.11 11.94
C GLY A 373 -8.03 1.80 12.73
N ILE A 374 -9.15 1.13 12.63
CA ILE A 374 -9.40 -0.13 13.35
C ILE A 374 -8.56 -1.29 12.77
N PRO A 375 -8.48 -1.50 11.45
CA PRO A 375 -7.60 -2.54 10.91
C PRO A 375 -6.13 -2.38 11.31
N THR A 376 -5.60 -1.16 11.37
CA THR A 376 -4.23 -0.91 11.83
C THR A 376 -4.05 -1.26 13.32
N ILE A 377 -5.03 -0.92 14.17
CA ILE A 377 -5.00 -1.30 15.60
C ILE A 377 -5.01 -2.82 15.73
N ARG A 378 -5.88 -3.52 15.01
CA ARG A 378 -5.99 -4.98 15.05
C ARG A 378 -4.68 -5.67 14.65
N LEU A 379 -4.01 -5.18 13.61
CA LEU A 379 -2.68 -5.67 13.22
C LEU A 379 -1.66 -5.49 14.34
N LEU A 380 -1.59 -4.30 14.95
CA LEU A 380 -0.65 -4.01 16.03
C LEU A 380 -0.98 -4.81 17.30
N ASP A 381 -2.26 -4.94 17.66
CA ASP A 381 -2.70 -5.77 18.79
C ASP A 381 -2.25 -7.23 18.59
N SER A 382 -2.38 -7.78 17.38
CA SER A 382 -1.98 -9.15 17.05
C SER A 382 -0.45 -9.33 17.02
N GLN A 383 0.32 -8.27 16.71
CA GLN A 383 1.78 -8.34 16.59
C GLN A 383 2.53 -8.02 17.87
N SER A 384 1.97 -7.20 18.76
CA SER A 384 2.69 -6.63 19.90
C SER A 384 3.23 -7.64 20.92
N ASP A 385 2.72 -8.87 20.93
CA ASP A 385 3.26 -9.98 21.73
C ASP A 385 4.36 -10.77 21.00
N ASN A 386 4.53 -10.56 19.69
CA ASN A 386 5.46 -11.31 18.84
C ASN A 386 6.74 -10.53 18.52
N ALA A 387 6.65 -9.18 18.47
CA ALA A 387 7.77 -8.29 18.21
C ALA A 387 7.48 -6.87 18.70
N SER A 388 8.50 -6.01 18.69
CA SER A 388 8.34 -4.60 19.05
C SER A 388 7.53 -3.84 18.00
N CYS A 389 6.55 -3.10 18.46
CA CYS A 389 5.64 -2.32 17.62
C CYS A 389 5.62 -0.85 18.05
N TRP A 390 5.37 0.04 17.10
CA TRP A 390 5.17 1.48 17.35
C TRP A 390 3.96 1.96 16.56
N ARG A 391 3.16 2.84 17.18
CA ARG A 391 1.97 3.42 16.54
C ARG A 391 2.08 4.93 16.47
N TYR A 392 1.66 5.50 15.33
CA TYR A 392 1.48 6.96 15.19
C TYR A 392 0.10 7.30 14.62
N ARG A 393 -0.26 8.58 14.75
CA ARG A 393 -1.32 9.23 14.00
C ARG A 393 -0.81 10.59 13.52
N PHE A 394 -0.98 10.85 12.23
CA PHE A 394 -0.56 12.11 11.62
C PHE A 394 -1.71 13.11 11.63
N ASP A 395 -1.59 14.16 12.44
CA ASP A 395 -2.60 15.19 12.70
C ASP A 395 -2.20 16.55 12.09
N ALA A 396 -0.97 16.69 11.58
CA ALA A 396 -0.40 17.98 11.19
C ALA A 396 -1.11 18.63 10.00
N PRO A 397 -1.03 19.98 9.90
CA PRO A 397 -1.42 20.70 8.71
C PRO A 397 -0.75 20.18 7.46
N SER A 398 -1.51 20.12 6.37
CA SER A 398 -0.97 19.79 5.05
C SER A 398 -0.72 21.08 4.28
N PRO A 399 0.54 21.43 3.94
CA PRO A 399 0.86 22.65 3.22
C PRO A 399 0.05 22.79 1.92
N GLY A 400 -0.50 23.98 1.68
CA GLY A 400 -1.32 24.23 0.49
C GLY A 400 -2.77 23.76 0.56
N TYR A 401 -3.18 23.11 1.68
CA TYR A 401 -4.56 22.62 1.85
C TYR A 401 -5.31 23.40 2.94
N PRO A 402 -6.62 23.64 2.78
CA PRO A 402 -7.45 24.22 3.83
C PRO A 402 -7.56 23.27 5.03
N LYS A 403 -7.87 23.84 6.21
CA LYS A 403 -7.87 23.11 7.48
C LYS A 403 -8.75 21.85 7.48
N GLU A 404 -9.85 21.89 6.76
CA GLU A 404 -10.81 20.78 6.63
C GLU A 404 -10.20 19.56 5.91
N LYS A 405 -9.04 19.74 5.27
CA LYS A 405 -8.31 18.72 4.53
C LYS A 405 -7.02 18.28 5.22
N TRP A 406 -6.71 18.82 6.42
CA TRP A 406 -5.51 18.40 7.13
C TRP A 406 -5.57 16.93 7.54
N GLY A 407 -4.41 16.29 7.53
CA GLY A 407 -4.32 14.86 7.85
C GLY A 407 -5.10 13.97 6.89
N PHE A 408 -5.27 14.36 5.61
CA PHE A 408 -5.88 13.50 4.59
C PHE A 408 -5.04 12.26 4.33
N HIS A 409 -5.61 11.27 3.66
CA HIS A 409 -4.96 10.01 3.34
C HIS A 409 -3.63 10.20 2.61
N GLY A 410 -2.53 9.69 3.18
CA GLY A 410 -1.18 9.84 2.64
C GLY A 410 -0.49 11.17 2.92
N ALA A 411 -1.08 12.06 3.74
CA ALA A 411 -0.50 13.36 4.08
C ALA A 411 0.83 13.27 4.87
N ASP A 412 1.13 12.14 5.47
CA ASP A 412 2.38 11.84 6.17
C ASP A 412 3.55 11.50 5.23
N VAL A 413 3.27 11.03 4.01
CA VAL A 413 4.29 10.60 3.06
C VAL A 413 5.26 11.73 2.68
N PRO A 414 4.81 12.94 2.32
CA PRO A 414 5.71 14.06 2.00
C PRO A 414 6.71 14.38 3.12
N PHE A 415 6.32 14.20 4.39
CA PHE A 415 7.18 14.47 5.54
C PHE A 415 8.30 13.43 5.69
N VAL A 416 8.06 12.18 5.32
CA VAL A 416 9.09 11.12 5.29
C VAL A 416 10.06 11.33 4.14
N TRP A 417 9.54 11.70 2.95
CA TRP A 417 10.30 11.78 1.71
C TRP A 417 10.89 13.16 1.42
N ASP A 418 10.64 14.15 2.29
CA ASP A 418 11.09 15.54 2.15
C ASP A 418 10.62 16.21 0.84
N ILE A 419 9.33 16.13 0.56
CA ILE A 419 8.75 16.60 -0.70
C ILE A 419 7.75 17.74 -0.42
N GLY A 420 7.89 18.85 -1.15
CA GLY A 420 6.93 19.96 -1.13
C GLY A 420 6.86 20.70 0.20
N LEU A 421 7.93 20.66 0.99
CA LEU A 421 8.03 21.34 2.28
C LEU A 421 8.89 22.62 2.22
N GLU A 422 9.39 22.96 1.04
CA GLU A 422 10.17 24.18 0.82
C GLU A 422 9.32 25.42 1.12
N GLY A 423 9.76 26.23 2.05
CA GLY A 423 9.02 27.45 2.48
C GLY A 423 7.82 27.18 3.38
N ALA A 424 7.60 25.93 3.82
CA ALA A 424 6.59 25.63 4.84
C ALA A 424 6.92 26.30 6.19
N ASP A 425 5.91 26.39 7.05
CA ASP A 425 6.07 26.89 8.41
C ASP A 425 7.25 26.19 9.13
N PRO A 426 8.10 26.92 9.87
CA PRO A 426 9.23 26.32 10.60
C PRO A 426 8.83 25.17 11.53
N ALA A 427 7.64 25.19 12.13
CA ALA A 427 7.16 24.09 12.96
C ALA A 427 6.90 22.82 12.12
N LEU A 428 6.41 22.95 10.88
CA LEU A 428 6.23 21.82 9.96
C LEU A 428 7.57 21.29 9.46
N GLN A 429 8.55 22.15 9.20
CA GLN A 429 9.90 21.74 8.83
C GLN A 429 10.59 20.95 9.97
N THR A 430 10.44 21.41 11.22
CA THR A 430 10.94 20.70 12.40
C THR A 430 10.24 19.35 12.56
N LEU A 431 8.93 19.29 12.39
CA LEU A 431 8.16 18.05 12.41
C LEU A 431 8.65 17.08 11.32
N ALA A 432 8.85 17.56 10.10
CA ALA A 432 9.35 16.74 8.99
C ALA A 432 10.75 16.17 9.28
N SER A 433 11.65 17.00 9.83
CA SER A 433 12.96 16.56 10.31
C SER A 433 12.80 15.45 11.35
N GLY A 434 11.94 15.64 12.34
CA GLY A 434 11.68 14.67 13.41
C GLY A 434 11.11 13.35 12.88
N ILE A 435 10.15 13.40 11.96
CA ILE A 435 9.57 12.23 11.30
C ILE A 435 10.66 11.50 10.52
N ARG A 436 11.40 12.18 9.66
CA ARG A 436 12.47 11.57 8.86
C ARG A 436 13.53 10.90 9.73
N GLN A 437 13.98 11.55 10.82
CA GLN A 437 14.89 10.96 11.80
C GLN A 437 14.33 9.67 12.41
N ALA A 438 13.05 9.67 12.80
CA ALA A 438 12.40 8.50 13.41
C ALA A 438 12.28 7.33 12.42
N TRP A 439 11.89 7.59 11.15
CA TRP A 439 11.84 6.56 10.09
C TRP A 439 13.22 6.03 9.77
N THR A 440 14.21 6.91 9.58
CA THR A 440 15.62 6.55 9.35
C THR A 440 16.16 5.70 10.51
N SER A 441 15.93 6.12 11.76
CA SER A 441 16.31 5.34 12.94
C SER A 441 15.64 3.95 12.97
N PHE A 442 14.37 3.85 12.62
CA PHE A 442 13.68 2.56 12.54
C PHE A 442 14.29 1.66 11.45
N ILE A 443 14.60 2.21 10.28
CA ILE A 443 15.22 1.46 9.18
C ILE A 443 16.63 0.99 9.58
N HIS A 444 17.43 1.84 10.24
CA HIS A 444 18.77 1.47 10.68
C HIS A 444 18.77 0.50 11.87
N HIS A 445 17.93 0.75 12.89
CA HIS A 445 18.06 0.15 14.22
C HIS A 445 16.84 -0.62 14.70
N GLY A 446 15.72 -0.59 13.96
CA GLY A 446 14.48 -1.27 14.31
C GLY A 446 13.66 -0.59 15.41
N LYS A 447 13.95 0.69 15.73
CA LYS A 447 13.18 1.52 16.67
C LYS A 447 13.16 2.98 16.20
N PRO A 448 12.04 3.70 16.32
CA PRO A 448 11.96 5.11 15.94
C PRO A 448 12.55 5.98 17.06
N VAL A 449 13.62 6.70 16.75
CA VAL A 449 14.25 7.66 17.65
C VAL A 449 14.50 8.95 16.88
N SER A 450 14.18 10.09 17.50
CA SER A 450 14.39 11.41 16.94
C SER A 450 14.74 12.39 18.05
N ALA A 451 15.58 13.37 17.74
CA ALA A 451 15.87 14.49 18.66
C ALA A 451 14.72 15.52 18.70
N ASP A 452 13.94 15.59 17.63
CA ASP A 452 12.87 16.57 17.42
C ASP A 452 11.47 16.05 17.82
N LEU A 453 11.37 14.76 18.23
CA LEU A 453 10.13 14.16 18.72
C LEU A 453 10.25 13.73 20.18
N PRO A 454 9.14 13.69 20.93
CA PRO A 454 9.13 13.08 22.26
C PRO A 454 9.59 11.62 22.24
N PHE A 455 10.01 11.09 23.40
CA PHE A 455 10.26 9.66 23.53
C PHE A 455 9.04 8.87 23.06
N TRP A 456 9.25 7.95 22.12
CA TRP A 456 8.21 7.15 21.48
C TRP A 456 8.20 5.74 22.11
N PRO A 457 7.29 5.44 23.06
CA PRO A 457 7.22 4.13 23.70
C PRO A 457 6.74 3.05 22.73
N GLU A 458 7.15 1.82 23.00
CA GLU A 458 6.61 0.67 22.28
C GLU A 458 5.09 0.56 22.49
N TYR A 459 4.40 0.17 21.42
CA TYR A 459 2.99 -0.14 21.47
C TYR A 459 2.76 -1.47 22.19
N ARG A 460 1.81 -1.47 23.12
CA ARG A 460 1.28 -2.67 23.77
C ARG A 460 -0.24 -2.59 23.78
N GLN A 461 -0.91 -3.73 23.62
CA GLN A 461 -2.37 -3.79 23.59
C GLN A 461 -3.02 -3.20 24.85
N THR A 462 -2.33 -3.23 25.98
CA THR A 462 -2.85 -2.70 27.27
C THR A 462 -2.91 -1.17 27.29
N GLU A 463 -1.91 -0.48 26.77
CA GLU A 463 -1.80 0.99 26.81
C GLU A 463 -2.06 1.65 25.48
N ARG A 464 -1.74 0.98 24.37
CA ARG A 464 -1.87 1.49 22.99
C ARG A 464 -1.25 2.87 22.78
N TRP A 465 -0.02 3.07 23.32
CA TRP A 465 0.73 4.31 23.15
C TRP A 465 0.81 4.70 21.69
N THR A 466 0.46 5.96 21.41
CA THR A 466 0.41 6.50 20.06
C THR A 466 1.12 7.85 20.01
N MET A 467 2.07 8.01 19.11
CA MET A 467 2.67 9.29 18.78
C MET A 467 1.69 10.09 17.90
N LEU A 468 1.22 11.23 18.37
CA LEU A 468 0.48 12.20 17.58
C LEU A 468 1.49 13.13 16.92
N LEU A 469 1.58 13.04 15.60
CA LEU A 469 2.48 13.83 14.77
C LEU A 469 1.74 15.08 14.29
N ASP A 470 1.87 16.16 15.08
CA ASP A 470 1.32 17.49 14.83
C ASP A 470 2.45 18.51 14.98
N THR A 471 2.19 19.79 14.76
CA THR A 471 3.13 20.90 14.98
C THR A 471 3.72 20.92 16.41
N THR A 472 3.04 20.31 17.35
CA THR A 472 3.51 20.01 18.71
C THR A 472 3.31 18.51 18.96
N PRO A 473 4.29 17.66 18.63
CA PRO A 473 4.14 16.22 18.77
C PRO A 473 3.94 15.81 20.23
N THR A 474 3.02 14.87 20.46
CA THR A 474 2.70 14.34 21.79
C THR A 474 2.51 12.83 21.77
N VAL A 475 2.71 12.17 22.91
CA VAL A 475 2.44 10.75 23.10
C VAL A 475 1.25 10.57 24.01
N VAL A 476 0.25 9.84 23.56
CA VAL A 476 -1.00 9.60 24.29
C VAL A 476 -1.36 8.12 24.31
N PRO A 477 -1.98 7.62 25.38
CA PRO A 477 -2.50 6.26 25.39
C PRO A 477 -3.84 6.21 24.65
N ASP A 478 -4.04 5.19 23.85
CA ASP A 478 -5.30 4.81 23.19
C ASP A 478 -6.18 5.98 22.67
N PRO A 479 -5.66 6.83 21.78
CA PRO A 479 -6.45 7.91 21.24
C PRO A 479 -7.68 7.36 20.50
N ARG A 480 -8.85 7.99 20.72
CA ARG A 480 -10.16 7.51 20.23
C ARG A 480 -10.59 6.16 20.85
N GLN A 481 -10.28 5.92 22.12
CA GLN A 481 -10.64 4.70 22.84
C GLN A 481 -12.13 4.33 22.70
N GLN A 482 -13.03 5.31 22.79
CA GLN A 482 -14.48 5.04 22.74
C GLN A 482 -14.91 4.51 21.37
N GLN A 483 -14.37 5.09 20.28
CA GLN A 483 -14.62 4.60 18.92
C GLN A 483 -14.05 3.19 18.80
N ARG A 484 -12.79 2.95 19.15
CA ARG A 484 -12.18 1.63 19.10
C ARG A 484 -13.03 0.58 19.85
N GLN A 485 -13.47 0.89 21.06
CA GLN A 485 -14.31 -0.01 21.85
C GLN A 485 -15.65 -0.32 21.18
N ALA A 486 -16.25 0.66 20.47
CA ALA A 486 -17.47 0.43 19.71
C ALA A 486 -17.27 -0.58 18.57
N TRP A 487 -16.04 -0.78 18.09
CA TRP A 487 -15.70 -1.76 17.05
C TRP A 487 -15.28 -3.13 17.60
N GLU A 488 -15.17 -3.34 18.91
CA GLU A 488 -14.70 -4.62 19.48
C GLU A 488 -15.64 -5.79 19.21
N THR A 489 -16.93 -5.52 19.01
CA THR A 489 -17.94 -6.54 18.69
C THR A 489 -18.11 -6.78 17.19
N ALA A 490 -17.33 -6.09 16.35
CA ALA A 490 -17.41 -6.22 14.90
C ALA A 490 -17.12 -7.65 14.44
N LYS A 491 -17.99 -8.16 13.59
CA LYS A 491 -17.79 -9.47 12.94
C LYS A 491 -16.93 -9.27 11.70
N TRP A 492 -15.63 -9.08 11.93
CA TRP A 492 -14.68 -8.87 10.85
C TRP A 492 -14.53 -10.12 9.99
N GLN A 493 -14.85 -9.96 8.70
CA GLN A 493 -14.51 -10.91 7.64
C GLN A 493 -13.64 -10.17 6.62
N PRO A 494 -12.76 -10.85 5.89
CA PRO A 494 -11.91 -10.21 4.88
C PRO A 494 -12.67 -9.39 3.87
N ASP A 495 -13.89 -9.78 3.52
CA ASP A 495 -14.76 -9.22 2.49
C ASP A 495 -16.08 -8.63 3.01
N THR A 496 -16.17 -8.29 4.28
CA THR A 496 -17.43 -7.94 4.99
C THR A 496 -18.22 -6.77 4.37
N TRP A 497 -17.59 -5.90 3.60
CA TRP A 497 -18.19 -4.64 3.12
C TRP A 497 -18.42 -4.55 1.62
N TRP A 498 -18.52 -5.70 0.93
CA TRP A 498 -18.70 -5.70 -0.50
C TRP A 498 -20.07 -6.25 -0.91
N GLU A 499 -20.94 -5.38 -1.40
CA GLU A 499 -21.93 -5.78 -2.39
C GLU A 499 -21.49 -5.23 -3.75
N PHE A 500 -21.36 -6.13 -4.72
CA PHE A 500 -21.23 -5.74 -6.12
C PHE A 500 -22.62 -5.47 -6.67
N PRO A 501 -22.99 -4.20 -6.95
CA PRO A 501 -24.30 -3.91 -7.57
C PRO A 501 -24.48 -4.64 -8.92
N ALA A 502 -23.38 -4.86 -9.64
CA ALA A 502 -23.38 -5.55 -10.93
C ALA A 502 -23.61 -7.07 -10.81
N LEU A 503 -23.47 -7.66 -9.62
CA LEU A 503 -23.62 -9.12 -9.41
C LEU A 503 -25.02 -9.50 -8.94
N HIS A 504 -25.78 -8.58 -8.36
CA HIS A 504 -27.19 -8.80 -8.08
C HIS A 504 -28.00 -8.37 -9.30
N PRO A 505 -28.74 -9.28 -9.96
CA PRO A 505 -29.72 -8.84 -10.95
C PRO A 505 -30.65 -7.84 -10.23
N THR A 506 -30.76 -6.62 -10.78
CA THR A 506 -31.76 -5.69 -10.36
C THR A 506 -33.05 -6.50 -10.25
N LYS A 507 -33.60 -6.63 -9.03
CA LYS A 507 -34.98 -7.05 -8.88
C LYS A 507 -35.76 -6.03 -9.67
N THR A 508 -36.12 -6.38 -10.89
CA THR A 508 -37.16 -5.69 -11.60
C THR A 508 -38.39 -5.77 -10.67
N THR A 509 -38.68 -4.68 -10.02
CA THR A 509 -40.00 -4.46 -9.43
C THR A 509 -40.94 -4.48 -10.62
N THR A 510 -41.46 -5.64 -10.94
CA THR A 510 -42.74 -5.73 -11.62
C THR A 510 -43.76 -5.34 -10.56
N ASP A 511 -44.10 -4.05 -10.53
CA ASP A 511 -45.35 -3.60 -9.96
C ASP A 511 -46.45 -4.23 -10.79
N ASP A 512 -47.21 -5.12 -10.16
CA ASP A 512 -48.61 -5.40 -10.45
C ASP A 512 -49.45 -4.90 -9.28
#